data_ff150597af4c4a159f8f048a529ddd2d
#
_entry.id   ff150597af4c4a159f8f048a529ddd2d
#
_cell.length_a   1.000
_cell.length_b   1.000
_cell.length_c   1.000
_cell.angle_alpha   90.00
_cell.angle_beta   90.00
_cell.angle_gamma   90.00
#
_symmetry.space_group_name_H-M   'P 1'
#
loop_
_entity.id
_entity.type
_entity.pdbx_description
1 polymer ?
#
loop_
_entity_poly.entity_id
_entity_poly.type
_entity_poly.pdbx_seq_one_letter_code
_entity_poly.pdbx_strand_id
1 'polypeptide(L)'
;MEQSVKMVFRYAFVLFIKRNLILKTHDTKMEGKRMENVKKYQRQYHMPPEKCTKWAQKEYVEKAPSWRSVDLRDGNQALVIPMSLEQKIEFFKLLVKIGFKEIEVGFPAASETEYTFLRTLIEQDLIPEDVTIQVLTQAREHIIRKTFEAVKGAPKAIIHVYNSTSVAQREQVFKKSKEEIIRIAVEGAQLLKELAEETEGNFQFEYSPESFTGTEPEYALEVCNAVLDVWKPTAENKCIINLPVTVQLSMPHVYASQIEYMSTHMKYREHVILSQHPHNDRGCGVADAEMGLLAGADRVEGTLFGNGERTGNVDIVTLAMNMYSQGVDPGLDFSDMPGICEVYEKCTGMKVDERSPYSGALVFAAFSGSHQDAIAKGMHWREEKDPGHWTVPYLPIDPTDVGRNYDADVIRINSQSGKGGIGYILETQYGLNLPAKMREAMGYAAKAVSDHSHKELHPEEIFSLFKKTFENVVEPYRVDEVHFRQKDGGFVAQVTSSFNGKTITTEAAGNGRLNAVSNALKKAYELKFNLVTYQEHALEQSSSSKAIAYVGIQKPDGSLSWGAGVNSDIIHASVDALVTAINNR
;
A
#
# COMPACT_ATOMS: atom_id res chain seq x y z
N MET A 1 54.77 -11.07 -33.98
CA MET A 1 53.46 -11.25 -33.32
C MET A 1 53.55 -11.30 -31.77
N GLU A 2 54.52 -12.00 -31.21
CA GLU A 2 54.63 -12.17 -29.73
C GLU A 2 54.98 -10.87 -28.95
N GLN A 3 55.78 -9.96 -29.53
CA GLN A 3 56.09 -8.69 -28.88
C GLN A 3 54.93 -7.70 -28.87
N SER A 4 54.06 -7.71 -29.87
CA SER A 4 52.88 -6.85 -29.93
C SER A 4 51.80 -7.28 -28.93
N VAL A 5 51.64 -8.60 -28.68
CA VAL A 5 50.69 -9.14 -27.69
C VAL A 5 51.14 -8.80 -26.27
N LYS A 6 52.44 -8.90 -25.95
CA LYS A 6 52.98 -8.51 -24.64
C LYS A 6 52.83 -7.01 -24.35
N MET A 7 52.87 -6.19 -25.37
CA MET A 7 52.69 -4.74 -25.23
C MET A 7 51.23 -4.36 -24.95
N VAL A 8 50.27 -5.02 -25.59
CA VAL A 8 48.83 -4.82 -25.36
C VAL A 8 48.44 -5.26 -23.95
N PHE A 9 48.94 -6.43 -23.47
CA PHE A 9 48.69 -6.88 -22.09
C PHE A 9 49.30 -5.95 -21.03
N ARG A 10 50.51 -5.40 -21.29
CA ARG A 10 51.11 -4.40 -20.38
C ARG A 10 50.30 -3.10 -20.33
N TYR A 11 49.77 -2.64 -21.45
CA TYR A 11 48.93 -1.43 -21.50
C TYR A 11 47.57 -1.65 -20.81
N ALA A 12 46.93 -2.79 -21.02
CA ALA A 12 45.68 -3.17 -20.36
C ALA A 12 45.88 -3.30 -18.84
N PHE A 13 47.00 -3.89 -18.40
CA PHE A 13 47.30 -4.03 -16.97
C PHE A 13 47.62 -2.69 -16.29
N VAL A 14 48.30 -1.80 -16.95
CA VAL A 14 48.58 -0.42 -16.45
C VAL A 14 47.29 0.40 -16.40
N LEU A 15 46.40 0.25 -17.38
CA LEU A 15 45.06 0.88 -17.37
C LEU A 15 44.18 0.33 -16.26
N PHE A 16 44.21 -0.98 -16.01
CA PHE A 16 43.48 -1.62 -14.92
C PHE A 16 43.96 -1.17 -13.54
N ILE A 17 45.29 -1.06 -13.33
CA ILE A 17 45.88 -0.54 -12.09
C ILE A 17 45.54 0.95 -11.92
N LYS A 18 45.67 1.78 -12.97
CA LYS A 18 45.27 3.20 -12.89
C LYS A 18 43.80 3.38 -12.60
N ARG A 19 42.91 2.57 -13.21
CA ARG A 19 41.46 2.60 -12.94
C ARG A 19 41.16 2.21 -11.52
N ASN A 20 41.78 1.18 -10.95
CA ASN A 20 41.60 0.76 -9.57
C ASN A 20 42.20 1.76 -8.55
N LEU A 21 43.32 2.44 -8.90
CA LEU A 21 43.86 3.52 -8.07
C LEU A 21 42.93 4.75 -8.07
N ILE A 22 42.39 5.12 -9.25
CA ILE A 22 41.41 6.22 -9.36
C ILE A 22 40.11 5.90 -8.61
N LEU A 23 39.62 4.66 -8.69
CA LEU A 23 38.43 4.24 -7.93
C LEU A 23 38.71 4.29 -6.42
N LYS A 24 39.83 3.76 -5.93
CA LYS A 24 40.20 3.83 -4.51
C LYS A 24 40.42 5.27 -4.01
N THR A 25 41.02 6.15 -4.81
CA THR A 25 41.17 7.56 -4.43
C THR A 25 39.87 8.36 -4.54
N HIS A 26 38.94 7.92 -5.40
CA HIS A 26 37.59 8.50 -5.47
C HIS A 26 36.74 8.07 -4.27
N ASP A 27 36.78 6.78 -3.86
CA ASP A 27 36.03 6.27 -2.71
C ASP A 27 36.51 6.90 -1.40
N THR A 28 37.83 7.03 -1.16
CA THR A 28 38.35 7.70 0.03
C THR A 28 38.08 9.21 0.05
N LYS A 29 38.03 9.89 -1.11
CA LYS A 29 37.61 11.30 -1.18
C LYS A 29 36.09 11.46 -1.00
N MET A 30 35.30 10.49 -1.44
CA MET A 30 33.85 10.49 -1.23
C MET A 30 33.49 10.21 0.24
N GLU A 31 34.16 9.27 0.92
CA GLU A 31 33.96 9.03 2.35
C GLU A 31 34.32 10.24 3.20
N GLY A 32 35.47 10.89 2.95
CA GLY A 32 35.87 12.11 3.62
C GLY A 32 34.87 13.27 3.43
N LYS A 33 34.39 13.48 2.19
CA LYS A 33 33.35 14.50 1.90
C LYS A 33 32.01 14.17 2.54
N ARG A 34 31.64 12.89 2.65
CA ARG A 34 30.37 12.46 3.27
C ARG A 34 30.35 12.74 4.77
N MET A 35 31.45 12.50 5.47
CA MET A 35 31.59 12.83 6.91
C MET A 35 31.62 14.33 7.17
N GLU A 36 32.24 15.11 6.27
CA GLU A 36 32.26 16.58 6.40
C GLU A 36 30.90 17.21 6.10
N ASN A 37 30.12 16.67 5.16
CA ASN A 37 28.82 17.21 4.78
C ASN A 37 27.79 17.17 5.93
N VAL A 38 27.85 16.21 6.84
CA VAL A 38 26.92 16.14 7.96
C VAL A 38 27.10 17.30 8.93
N LYS A 39 28.30 17.87 9.01
CA LYS A 39 28.62 18.99 9.93
C LYS A 39 27.88 20.29 9.61
N LYS A 40 27.34 20.43 8.39
CA LYS A 40 26.55 21.62 8.01
C LYS A 40 25.10 21.54 8.52
N TYR A 41 24.65 20.39 9.01
CA TYR A 41 23.29 20.21 9.52
C TYR A 41 23.25 20.32 11.03
N GLN A 42 22.23 21.02 11.51
CA GLN A 42 21.94 21.18 12.94
C GLN A 42 20.42 21.09 13.16
N ARG A 43 20.02 20.94 14.42
CA ARG A 43 18.61 20.99 14.79
C ARG A 43 18.07 22.40 14.55
N GLN A 44 16.97 22.52 13.80
CA GLN A 44 16.34 23.79 13.41
C GLN A 44 14.94 23.95 14.02
N TYR A 45 14.56 23.07 14.93
CA TYR A 45 13.28 23.11 15.64
C TYR A 45 13.48 23.60 17.08
N HIS A 46 12.38 24.07 17.66
CA HIS A 46 12.35 24.57 19.03
C HIS A 46 11.43 23.70 19.89
N MET A 47 11.92 23.28 21.05
CA MET A 47 11.07 22.63 22.05
C MET A 47 10.24 23.69 22.79
N PRO A 48 9.02 23.36 23.26
CA PRO A 48 8.30 24.19 24.17
C PRO A 48 9.13 24.49 25.44
N PRO A 49 8.92 25.66 26.07
CA PRO A 49 9.67 26.07 27.27
C PRO A 49 9.37 25.18 28.49
N GLU A 50 8.32 24.40 28.44
CA GLU A 50 7.89 23.49 29.51
C GLU A 50 7.68 22.07 28.97
N LYS A 51 7.50 21.11 29.89
CA LYS A 51 7.25 19.72 29.53
C LYS A 51 5.79 19.54 29.07
N CYS A 52 5.61 19.23 27.81
CA CYS A 52 4.34 18.90 27.19
C CYS A 52 4.33 17.40 26.83
N THR A 53 3.77 16.58 27.70
CA THR A 53 3.79 15.10 27.58
C THR A 53 2.45 14.46 27.94
N LYS A 54 1.37 15.21 28.11
CA LYS A 54 0.02 14.66 28.40
C LYS A 54 -0.51 13.84 27.22
N TRP A 55 -0.15 14.22 26.00
CA TRP A 55 -0.50 13.49 24.79
C TRP A 55 -0.02 12.03 24.84
N ALA A 56 1.15 11.75 25.42
CA ALA A 56 1.71 10.42 25.54
C ALA A 56 0.99 9.52 26.57
N GLN A 57 0.03 10.05 27.32
CA GLN A 57 -0.79 9.31 28.27
C GLN A 57 -2.06 8.76 27.63
N LYS A 58 -2.43 9.23 26.44
CA LYS A 58 -3.57 8.76 25.68
C LYS A 58 -3.15 7.54 24.85
N GLU A 59 -3.99 6.53 24.84
CA GLU A 59 -3.70 5.25 24.17
C GLU A 59 -3.92 5.33 22.66
N TYR A 60 -5.00 6.01 22.23
CA TYR A 60 -5.38 6.17 20.83
C TYR A 60 -6.22 7.44 20.63
N VAL A 61 -6.54 7.76 19.38
CA VAL A 61 -7.42 8.88 19.03
C VAL A 61 -8.87 8.39 19.11
N GLU A 62 -9.58 8.81 20.17
CA GLU A 62 -10.92 8.30 20.51
C GLU A 62 -12.03 8.85 19.60
N LYS A 63 -11.79 9.95 18.91
CA LYS A 63 -12.76 10.66 18.07
C LYS A 63 -12.11 11.18 16.80
N ALA A 64 -12.80 11.01 15.68
CA ALA A 64 -12.37 11.60 14.42
C ALA A 64 -12.27 13.13 14.51
N PRO A 65 -11.25 13.74 13.90
CA PRO A 65 -11.13 15.18 13.76
C PRO A 65 -12.12 15.71 12.72
N SER A 66 -12.24 17.04 12.64
CA SER A 66 -12.75 17.66 11.42
C SER A 66 -11.73 17.48 10.29
N TRP A 67 -12.18 16.98 9.16
CA TRP A 67 -11.33 16.72 8.00
C TRP A 67 -11.40 17.87 7.01
N ARG A 68 -10.23 18.28 6.56
CA ARG A 68 -10.10 19.21 5.46
C ARG A 68 -9.31 18.58 4.32
N SER A 69 -9.87 18.56 3.10
CA SER A 69 -9.10 18.31 1.90
C SER A 69 -8.43 19.59 1.41
N VAL A 70 -7.12 19.51 1.16
CA VAL A 70 -6.34 20.53 0.45
C VAL A 70 -5.89 20.06 -0.94
N ASP A 71 -6.48 18.98 -1.46
CA ASP A 71 -6.16 18.40 -2.77
C ASP A 71 -6.26 19.42 -3.91
N LEU A 72 -7.31 20.25 -3.92
CA LEU A 72 -7.59 21.18 -4.99
C LEU A 72 -6.78 22.49 -4.91
N ARG A 73 -6.06 22.71 -3.80
CA ARG A 73 -5.13 23.84 -3.64
C ARG A 73 -3.69 23.33 -3.54
N ASP A 74 -3.27 22.78 -2.40
CA ASP A 74 -1.88 22.38 -2.14
C ASP A 74 -1.47 21.17 -2.98
N GLY A 75 -2.36 20.18 -3.08
CA GLY A 75 -2.18 19.04 -3.96
C GLY A 75 -2.10 19.45 -5.43
N ASN A 76 -3.03 20.27 -5.91
CA ASN A 76 -3.06 20.74 -7.31
C ASN A 76 -1.85 21.63 -7.65
N GLN A 77 -1.43 22.49 -6.71
CA GLN A 77 -0.26 23.36 -6.88
C GLN A 77 1.03 22.58 -7.14
N ALA A 78 1.15 21.39 -6.57
CA ALA A 78 2.33 20.53 -6.66
C ALA A 78 2.36 19.64 -7.92
N LEU A 79 1.28 19.60 -8.70
CA LEU A 79 1.22 18.79 -9.93
C LEU A 79 2.09 19.39 -11.03
N VAL A 80 2.78 18.53 -11.77
CA VAL A 80 3.55 18.95 -12.97
C VAL A 80 2.65 19.62 -13.99
N ILE A 81 1.44 19.08 -14.16
CA ILE A 81 0.35 19.68 -14.96
C ILE A 81 -0.83 19.85 -14.00
N PRO A 82 -1.14 21.09 -13.57
CA PRO A 82 -2.30 21.35 -12.75
C PRO A 82 -3.61 20.90 -13.41
N MET A 83 -4.59 20.53 -12.60
CA MET A 83 -5.90 20.08 -13.08
C MET A 83 -6.60 21.15 -13.92
N SER A 84 -7.26 20.74 -14.99
CA SER A 84 -8.20 21.58 -15.73
C SER A 84 -9.44 21.92 -14.88
N LEU A 85 -10.27 22.87 -15.35
CA LEU A 85 -11.52 23.22 -14.68
C LEU A 85 -12.43 21.99 -14.51
N GLU A 86 -12.57 21.17 -15.55
CA GLU A 86 -13.40 19.96 -15.55
C GLU A 86 -12.86 18.93 -14.55
N GLN A 87 -11.55 18.71 -14.51
CA GLN A 87 -10.90 17.81 -13.56
C GLN A 87 -11.09 18.29 -12.11
N LYS A 88 -10.95 19.60 -11.85
CA LYS A 88 -11.21 20.17 -10.52
C LYS A 88 -12.66 19.96 -10.07
N ILE A 89 -13.63 20.14 -10.97
CA ILE A 89 -15.05 19.90 -10.67
C ILE A 89 -15.31 18.42 -10.40
N GLU A 90 -14.74 17.52 -11.19
CA GLU A 90 -14.85 16.06 -10.97
C GLU A 90 -14.25 15.66 -9.62
N PHE A 91 -13.07 16.18 -9.30
CA PHE A 91 -12.39 15.91 -8.03
C PHE A 91 -13.13 16.51 -6.83
N PHE A 92 -13.68 17.71 -6.95
CA PHE A 92 -14.55 18.31 -5.93
C PHE A 92 -15.74 17.41 -5.60
N LYS A 93 -16.43 16.88 -6.63
CA LYS A 93 -17.54 15.94 -6.46
C LYS A 93 -17.11 14.64 -5.79
N LEU A 94 -15.92 14.13 -6.09
CA LEU A 94 -15.34 12.97 -5.41
C LEU A 94 -15.15 13.26 -3.91
N LEU A 95 -14.56 14.39 -3.56
CA LEU A 95 -14.35 14.77 -2.14
C LEU A 95 -15.66 14.89 -1.38
N VAL A 96 -16.69 15.49 -2.01
CA VAL A 96 -18.04 15.56 -1.44
C VAL A 96 -18.63 14.15 -1.25
N LYS A 97 -18.48 13.26 -2.25
CA LYS A 97 -18.96 11.85 -2.16
C LYS A 97 -18.27 11.08 -1.04
N ILE A 98 -16.97 11.29 -0.82
CA ILE A 98 -16.21 10.67 0.30
C ILE A 98 -16.72 11.17 1.66
N GLY A 99 -17.31 12.36 1.72
CA GLY A 99 -17.87 12.91 2.96
C GLY A 99 -17.14 14.11 3.54
N PHE A 100 -16.17 14.70 2.83
CA PHE A 100 -15.52 15.93 3.29
C PHE A 100 -16.53 17.06 3.44
N LYS A 101 -16.50 17.71 4.59
CA LYS A 101 -17.36 18.87 4.92
C LYS A 101 -16.62 20.21 4.81
N GLU A 102 -15.32 20.17 4.69
CA GLU A 102 -14.47 21.33 4.45
C GLU A 102 -13.47 21.02 3.34
N ILE A 103 -13.47 21.84 2.27
CA ILE A 103 -12.66 21.62 1.07
C ILE A 103 -11.96 22.94 0.70
N GLU A 104 -10.62 22.95 0.70
CA GLU A 104 -9.86 24.10 0.21
C GLU A 104 -9.80 24.06 -1.32
N VAL A 105 -10.56 24.95 -1.95
CA VAL A 105 -10.81 24.92 -3.40
C VAL A 105 -9.76 25.67 -4.23
N GLY A 106 -8.93 26.49 -3.58
CA GLY A 106 -7.86 27.16 -4.31
C GLY A 106 -7.34 28.44 -3.66
N PHE A 107 -6.52 29.14 -4.45
CA PHE A 107 -6.02 30.48 -4.17
C PHE A 107 -6.49 31.45 -5.27
N PRO A 108 -7.72 31.99 -5.16
CA PRO A 108 -8.38 32.69 -6.26
C PRO A 108 -7.65 33.96 -6.72
N ALA A 109 -6.82 34.55 -5.89
CA ALA A 109 -6.01 35.69 -6.27
C ALA A 109 -4.71 35.32 -7.02
N ALA A 110 -4.34 34.03 -7.08
CA ALA A 110 -3.09 33.57 -7.69
C ALA A 110 -3.19 33.39 -9.22
N SER A 111 -4.34 32.93 -9.72
CA SER A 111 -4.54 32.71 -11.16
C SER A 111 -5.99 32.82 -11.58
N GLU A 112 -6.21 33.03 -12.88
CA GLU A 112 -7.55 33.08 -13.48
C GLU A 112 -8.26 31.72 -13.40
N THR A 113 -7.53 30.62 -13.54
CA THR A 113 -8.09 29.27 -13.42
C THR A 113 -8.65 29.02 -12.01
N GLU A 114 -7.92 29.42 -10.96
CA GLU A 114 -8.37 29.31 -9.58
C GLU A 114 -9.60 30.18 -9.31
N TYR A 115 -9.60 31.40 -9.83
CA TYR A 115 -10.74 32.31 -9.75
C TYR A 115 -11.96 31.73 -10.46
N THR A 116 -11.79 31.28 -11.70
CA THR A 116 -12.88 30.74 -12.53
C THR A 116 -13.46 29.46 -11.91
N PHE A 117 -12.64 28.59 -11.37
CA PHE A 117 -13.11 27.38 -10.71
C PHE A 117 -13.99 27.70 -9.49
N LEU A 118 -13.53 28.59 -8.61
CA LEU A 118 -14.32 29.04 -7.47
C LEU A 118 -15.65 29.67 -7.89
N ARG A 119 -15.61 30.57 -8.87
CA ARG A 119 -16.83 31.20 -9.39
C ARG A 119 -17.78 30.17 -9.99
N THR A 120 -17.26 29.18 -10.72
CA THR A 120 -18.07 28.09 -11.29
C THR A 120 -18.78 27.29 -10.20
N LEU A 121 -18.08 26.95 -9.10
CA LEU A 121 -18.71 26.25 -7.98
C LEU A 121 -19.88 27.04 -7.37
N ILE A 122 -19.71 28.38 -7.23
CA ILE A 122 -20.73 29.25 -6.65
C ILE A 122 -21.88 29.50 -7.63
N GLU A 123 -21.59 29.91 -8.87
CA GLU A 123 -22.58 30.34 -9.84
C GLU A 123 -23.43 29.19 -10.41
N GLN A 124 -22.90 27.97 -10.41
CA GLN A 124 -23.63 26.77 -10.83
C GLN A 124 -24.22 25.98 -9.66
N ASP A 125 -24.20 26.54 -8.43
CA ASP A 125 -24.76 25.91 -7.23
C ASP A 125 -24.23 24.48 -6.98
N LEU A 126 -22.91 24.30 -7.13
CA LEU A 126 -22.26 22.99 -6.99
C LEU A 126 -21.82 22.67 -5.54
N ILE A 127 -21.95 23.63 -4.63
CA ILE A 127 -21.53 23.50 -3.23
C ILE A 127 -22.73 23.01 -2.41
N PRO A 128 -22.68 21.77 -1.84
CA PRO A 128 -23.76 21.31 -0.97
C PRO A 128 -23.93 22.18 0.28
N GLU A 129 -25.14 22.26 0.84
CA GLU A 129 -25.46 23.08 2.02
C GLU A 129 -24.60 22.73 3.26
N ASP A 130 -24.18 21.49 3.37
CA ASP A 130 -23.38 20.96 4.48
C ASP A 130 -21.87 21.00 4.22
N VAL A 131 -21.44 21.56 3.09
CA VAL A 131 -20.03 21.73 2.71
C VAL A 131 -19.62 23.19 2.84
N THR A 132 -18.48 23.44 3.50
CA THR A 132 -17.85 24.75 3.60
C THR A 132 -16.61 24.77 2.69
N ILE A 133 -16.55 25.69 1.75
CA ILE A 133 -15.36 25.90 0.94
C ILE A 133 -14.33 26.73 1.72
N GLN A 134 -13.05 26.48 1.47
CA GLN A 134 -11.96 27.31 1.97
C GLN A 134 -11.18 27.89 0.80
N VAL A 135 -10.67 29.09 0.98
CA VAL A 135 -9.79 29.80 0.03
C VAL A 135 -8.58 30.37 0.75
N LEU A 136 -7.41 30.19 0.14
CA LEU A 136 -6.15 30.72 0.65
C LEU A 136 -5.97 32.18 0.24
N THR A 137 -5.40 32.98 1.14
CA THR A 137 -4.95 34.35 0.86
C THR A 137 -3.70 34.70 1.65
N GLN A 138 -2.81 35.47 1.06
CA GLN A 138 -1.67 36.06 1.79
C GLN A 138 -2.11 37.30 2.57
N ALA A 139 -1.43 37.59 3.69
CA ALA A 139 -1.64 38.81 4.46
C ALA A 139 -1.13 40.06 3.71
N ARG A 140 -1.76 40.36 2.56
CA ARG A 140 -1.50 41.55 1.71
C ARG A 140 -2.83 42.10 1.20
N GLU A 141 -3.04 43.39 1.36
CA GLU A 141 -4.32 44.06 1.12
C GLU A 141 -4.94 43.71 -0.26
N HIS A 142 -4.22 43.88 -1.36
CA HIS A 142 -4.76 43.65 -2.69
C HIS A 142 -5.13 42.16 -2.95
N ILE A 143 -4.41 41.24 -2.31
CA ILE A 143 -4.68 39.79 -2.39
C ILE A 143 -5.96 39.46 -1.62
N ILE A 144 -6.09 39.97 -0.40
CA ILE A 144 -7.26 39.76 0.46
C ILE A 144 -8.52 40.34 -0.22
N ARG A 145 -8.46 41.58 -0.75
CA ARG A 145 -9.60 42.17 -1.46
C ARG A 145 -10.05 41.35 -2.67
N LYS A 146 -9.08 40.82 -3.45
CA LYS A 146 -9.39 39.94 -4.59
C LYS A 146 -10.02 38.62 -4.13
N THR A 147 -9.62 38.09 -2.98
CA THR A 147 -10.20 36.88 -2.40
C THR A 147 -11.66 37.11 -2.01
N PHE A 148 -12.00 38.24 -1.35
CA PHE A 148 -13.39 38.57 -1.01
C PHE A 148 -14.28 38.80 -2.25
N GLU A 149 -13.74 39.42 -3.31
CA GLU A 149 -14.42 39.51 -4.59
C GLU A 149 -14.78 38.11 -5.14
N ALA A 150 -13.83 37.18 -5.07
CA ALA A 150 -13.99 35.84 -5.61
C ALA A 150 -15.00 34.95 -4.84
N VAL A 151 -15.10 35.09 -3.51
CA VAL A 151 -16.02 34.28 -2.67
C VAL A 151 -17.43 34.86 -2.55
N LYS A 152 -17.70 36.02 -3.13
CA LYS A 152 -19.02 36.66 -3.06
C LYS A 152 -20.13 35.73 -3.55
N GLY A 153 -21.15 35.51 -2.72
CA GLY A 153 -22.27 34.63 -3.00
C GLY A 153 -22.05 33.16 -2.60
N ALA A 154 -20.90 32.81 -2.00
CA ALA A 154 -20.70 31.49 -1.45
C ALA A 154 -21.61 31.25 -0.24
N PRO A 155 -22.26 30.06 -0.08
CA PRO A 155 -23.13 29.78 1.07
C PRO A 155 -22.39 29.90 2.41
N LYS A 156 -21.19 29.31 2.49
CA LYS A 156 -20.23 29.39 3.62
C LYS A 156 -18.82 29.34 3.08
N ALA A 157 -17.95 30.21 3.58
CA ALA A 157 -16.55 30.23 3.18
C ALA A 157 -15.60 30.45 4.38
N ILE A 158 -14.51 29.71 4.41
CA ILE A 158 -13.38 29.96 5.28
C ILE A 158 -12.35 30.77 4.51
N ILE A 159 -11.97 31.93 5.05
CA ILE A 159 -10.91 32.77 4.49
C ILE A 159 -9.63 32.47 5.28
N HIS A 160 -8.72 31.74 4.64
CA HIS A 160 -7.47 31.27 5.23
C HIS A 160 -6.36 32.27 4.91
N VAL A 161 -5.95 33.06 5.90
CA VAL A 161 -4.83 34.00 5.77
C VAL A 161 -3.58 33.46 6.42
N TYR A 162 -2.43 33.69 5.80
CA TYR A 162 -1.14 33.26 6.33
C TYR A 162 -0.04 34.30 6.13
N ASN A 163 0.97 34.22 6.99
CA ASN A 163 2.29 34.77 6.78
C ASN A 163 3.34 33.95 7.53
N SER A 164 4.58 33.93 7.00
CA SER A 164 5.64 33.10 7.58
C SER A 164 6.22 33.71 8.84
N THR A 165 6.50 32.87 9.85
CA THR A 165 6.93 33.27 11.19
C THR A 165 8.28 32.71 11.64
N SER A 166 8.83 31.71 10.91
CA SER A 166 10.06 31.00 11.31
C SER A 166 11.29 31.92 11.35
N VAL A 167 12.29 31.51 12.12
CA VAL A 167 13.59 32.21 12.22
C VAL A 167 14.19 32.41 10.82
N ALA A 168 14.25 31.35 10.01
CA ALA A 168 14.83 31.42 8.67
C ALA A 168 14.09 32.41 7.77
N GLN A 169 12.75 32.45 7.82
CA GLN A 169 11.95 33.38 7.02
C GLN A 169 12.14 34.82 7.48
N ARG A 170 12.12 35.05 8.78
CA ARG A 170 12.32 36.40 9.33
C ARG A 170 13.69 36.98 8.97
N GLU A 171 14.76 36.20 9.15
CA GLU A 171 16.14 36.68 9.00
C GLU A 171 16.62 36.70 7.54
N GLN A 172 16.29 35.65 6.75
CA GLN A 172 16.88 35.46 5.43
C GLN A 172 16.01 36.03 4.31
N VAL A 173 14.66 35.91 4.43
CA VAL A 173 13.71 36.27 3.38
C VAL A 173 13.12 37.67 3.60
N PHE A 174 12.43 37.87 4.72
CA PHE A 174 11.75 39.16 4.99
C PHE A 174 12.69 40.22 5.55
N LYS A 175 13.71 39.80 6.28
CA LYS A 175 14.63 40.68 7.01
C LYS A 175 13.86 41.64 7.92
N LYS A 176 12.92 41.08 8.70
CA LYS A 176 12.00 41.78 9.58
C LYS A 176 12.11 41.29 11.02
N SER A 177 11.83 42.23 11.97
CA SER A 177 11.75 41.90 13.39
C SER A 177 10.48 41.06 13.70
N LYS A 178 10.45 40.49 14.91
CA LYS A 178 9.26 39.75 15.40
C LYS A 178 8.02 40.65 15.42
N GLU A 179 8.16 41.88 15.88
CA GLU A 179 7.08 42.87 15.96
C GLU A 179 6.55 43.27 14.59
N GLU A 180 7.43 43.37 13.58
CA GLU A 180 7.02 43.65 12.20
C GLU A 180 6.24 42.48 11.58
N ILE A 181 6.62 41.24 11.88
CA ILE A 181 5.89 40.04 11.41
C ILE A 181 4.52 39.92 12.09
N ILE A 182 4.43 40.19 13.41
CA ILE A 182 3.14 40.26 14.13
C ILE A 182 2.25 41.32 13.51
N ARG A 183 2.78 42.51 13.18
CA ARG A 183 2.02 43.58 12.55
C ARG A 183 1.40 43.14 11.21
N ILE A 184 2.13 42.41 10.36
CA ILE A 184 1.60 41.85 9.11
C ILE A 184 0.41 40.92 9.38
N ALA A 185 0.52 40.02 10.37
CA ALA A 185 -0.56 39.13 10.76
C ALA A 185 -1.80 39.89 11.25
N VAL A 186 -1.60 40.89 12.13
CA VAL A 186 -2.67 41.70 12.73
C VAL A 186 -3.36 42.55 11.67
N GLU A 187 -2.61 43.24 10.79
CA GLU A 187 -3.15 44.05 9.71
C GLU A 187 -3.97 43.17 8.74
N GLY A 188 -3.49 41.95 8.39
CA GLY A 188 -4.24 41.00 7.61
C GLY A 188 -5.53 40.57 8.30
N ALA A 189 -5.47 40.26 9.59
CA ALA A 189 -6.64 39.85 10.38
C ALA A 189 -7.70 40.97 10.50
N GLN A 190 -7.27 42.22 10.68
CA GLN A 190 -8.14 43.40 10.72
C GLN A 190 -8.86 43.57 9.38
N LEU A 191 -8.13 43.51 8.28
CA LEU A 191 -8.71 43.66 6.94
C LEU A 191 -9.72 42.53 6.60
N LEU A 192 -9.45 41.30 7.03
CA LEU A 192 -10.43 40.21 6.86
C LEU A 192 -11.74 40.55 7.58
N LYS A 193 -11.65 41.03 8.81
CA LYS A 193 -12.81 41.41 9.60
C LYS A 193 -13.61 42.54 8.96
N GLU A 194 -12.92 43.62 8.54
CA GLU A 194 -13.53 44.77 7.87
C GLU A 194 -14.26 44.35 6.59
N LEU A 195 -13.62 43.56 5.72
CA LEU A 195 -14.22 43.10 4.47
C LEU A 195 -15.37 42.12 4.68
N ALA A 196 -15.32 41.30 5.72
CA ALA A 196 -16.43 40.39 6.05
C ALA A 196 -17.67 41.18 6.54
N GLU A 197 -17.48 42.32 7.23
CA GLU A 197 -18.58 43.22 7.63
C GLU A 197 -19.18 43.95 6.40
N GLU A 198 -18.37 44.24 5.36
CA GLU A 198 -18.79 44.91 4.13
C GLU A 198 -19.37 43.96 3.08
N THR A 199 -19.09 42.64 3.16
CA THR A 199 -19.47 41.64 2.15
C THR A 199 -20.59 40.75 2.69
N GLU A 200 -21.69 40.64 1.96
CA GLU A 200 -22.76 39.70 2.31
C GLU A 200 -22.26 38.24 2.17
N GLY A 201 -22.37 37.46 3.26
CA GLY A 201 -21.94 36.06 3.28
C GLY A 201 -21.74 35.54 4.71
N ASN A 202 -21.48 34.24 4.81
CA ASN A 202 -21.14 33.57 6.05
C ASN A 202 -19.67 33.21 6.02
N PHE A 203 -18.82 34.02 6.69
CA PHE A 203 -17.38 33.90 6.67
C PHE A 203 -16.84 33.41 8.02
N GLN A 204 -15.97 32.39 7.98
CA GLN A 204 -15.13 31.97 9.09
C GLN A 204 -13.67 32.29 8.77
N PHE A 205 -12.86 32.64 9.76
CA PHE A 205 -11.47 32.99 9.55
C PHE A 205 -10.52 31.91 10.03
N GLU A 206 -9.48 31.70 9.23
CA GLU A 206 -8.36 30.84 9.56
C GLU A 206 -7.05 31.60 9.43
N TYR A 207 -6.15 31.39 10.40
CA TYR A 207 -4.80 31.93 10.38
C TYR A 207 -3.76 30.83 10.52
N SER A 208 -2.73 30.86 9.65
CA SER A 208 -1.54 30.02 9.75
C SER A 208 -0.27 30.83 9.98
N PRO A 209 0.46 30.61 11.10
CA PRO A 209 1.85 31.02 11.23
C PRO A 209 2.71 30.05 10.39
N GLU A 210 2.85 30.32 9.09
CA GLU A 210 3.56 29.44 8.17
C GLU A 210 4.97 29.13 8.66
N SER A 211 5.46 27.93 8.41
CA SER A 211 6.71 27.39 8.94
C SER A 211 6.72 27.31 10.48
N PHE A 212 5.58 26.94 11.07
CA PHE A 212 5.39 26.84 12.53
C PHE A 212 6.47 25.97 13.20
N THR A 213 6.85 24.83 12.62
CA THR A 213 7.87 23.92 13.20
C THR A 213 9.27 24.53 13.29
N GLY A 214 9.56 25.58 12.53
CA GLY A 214 10.79 26.36 12.58
C GLY A 214 10.65 27.68 13.33
N THR A 215 9.52 27.89 14.02
CA THR A 215 9.19 29.07 14.82
C THR A 215 9.33 28.73 16.31
N GLU A 216 9.80 29.63 17.12
CA GLU A 216 9.83 29.49 18.58
C GLU A 216 8.38 29.35 19.09
N PRO A 217 8.01 28.34 19.90
CA PRO A 217 6.63 28.09 20.32
C PRO A 217 6.00 29.30 21.05
N GLU A 218 6.76 29.98 21.89
CA GLU A 218 6.30 31.17 22.61
C GLU A 218 5.98 32.32 21.64
N TYR A 219 6.80 32.49 20.62
CA TYR A 219 6.58 33.51 19.60
C TYR A 219 5.40 33.15 18.67
N ALA A 220 5.26 31.88 18.28
CA ALA A 220 4.09 31.42 17.55
C ALA A 220 2.78 31.68 18.34
N LEU A 221 2.80 31.40 19.65
CA LEU A 221 1.68 31.68 20.53
C LEU A 221 1.37 33.20 20.60
N GLU A 222 2.40 34.04 20.69
CA GLU A 222 2.25 35.49 20.69
C GLU A 222 1.57 36.01 19.42
N VAL A 223 2.03 35.54 18.24
CA VAL A 223 1.44 35.93 16.95
C VAL A 223 -0.01 35.45 16.84
N CYS A 224 -0.29 34.21 17.17
CA CYS A 224 -1.65 33.65 17.13
C CYS A 224 -2.59 34.39 18.08
N ASN A 225 -2.14 34.68 19.30
CA ASN A 225 -2.93 35.45 20.28
C ASN A 225 -3.19 36.88 19.83
N ALA A 226 -2.24 37.53 19.14
CA ALA A 226 -2.44 38.86 18.56
C ALA A 226 -3.52 38.86 17.46
N VAL A 227 -3.56 37.84 16.61
CA VAL A 227 -4.63 37.66 15.62
C VAL A 227 -5.98 37.39 16.30
N LEU A 228 -6.00 36.49 17.30
CA LEU A 228 -7.23 36.16 18.04
C LEU A 228 -7.79 37.37 18.81
N ASP A 229 -6.94 38.26 19.31
CA ASP A 229 -7.36 39.52 19.97
C ASP A 229 -8.06 40.48 18.98
N VAL A 230 -7.80 40.41 17.68
CA VAL A 230 -8.53 41.12 16.61
C VAL A 230 -9.90 40.48 16.37
N TRP A 231 -9.92 39.17 16.17
CA TRP A 231 -11.14 38.46 15.78
C TRP A 231 -12.11 38.22 16.94
N LYS A 232 -11.59 37.98 18.13
CA LYS A 232 -12.36 37.73 19.38
C LYS A 232 -13.41 36.67 19.20
N PRO A 233 -12.99 35.40 18.89
CA PRO A 233 -13.92 34.33 18.60
C PRO A 233 -14.87 34.05 19.76
N THR A 234 -16.08 33.60 19.43
CA THR A 234 -17.14 33.22 20.39
C THR A 234 -17.61 31.78 20.09
N ALA A 235 -18.54 31.28 20.90
CA ALA A 235 -19.12 29.97 20.68
C ALA A 235 -19.87 29.87 19.33
N GLU A 236 -20.51 30.98 18.93
CA GLU A 236 -21.28 31.09 17.68
C GLU A 236 -20.39 31.37 16.48
N ASN A 237 -19.25 32.02 16.68
CA ASN A 237 -18.31 32.42 15.62
C ASN A 237 -16.90 31.99 15.97
N LYS A 238 -16.61 30.72 15.82
CA LYS A 238 -15.29 30.15 16.06
C LYS A 238 -14.30 30.53 14.98
N CYS A 239 -13.05 30.76 15.37
CA CYS A 239 -11.92 30.90 14.46
C CYS A 239 -11.10 29.62 14.38
N ILE A 240 -10.26 29.53 13.35
CA ILE A 240 -9.33 28.42 13.14
C ILE A 240 -7.91 28.96 13.26
N ILE A 241 -7.09 28.30 14.08
CA ILE A 241 -5.63 28.46 14.08
C ILE A 241 -5.03 27.18 13.56
N ASN A 242 -4.38 27.26 12.42
CA ASN A 242 -3.75 26.11 11.77
C ASN A 242 -2.23 26.16 11.97
N LEU A 243 -1.65 25.09 12.47
CA LEU A 243 -0.23 24.98 12.84
C LEU A 243 0.49 24.06 11.83
N PRO A 244 1.02 24.60 10.70
CA PRO A 244 1.54 23.75 9.63
C PRO A 244 2.94 23.21 9.94
N VAL A 245 3.12 21.91 9.70
CA VAL A 245 4.44 21.31 9.51
C VAL A 245 4.89 21.61 8.08
N THR A 246 5.16 22.86 7.78
CA THR A 246 5.53 23.31 6.42
C THR A 246 6.73 22.54 5.89
N VAL A 247 7.70 22.25 6.77
CA VAL A 247 8.79 21.29 6.55
C VAL A 247 8.96 20.47 7.82
N GLN A 248 9.07 19.17 7.71
CA GLN A 248 9.35 18.30 8.85
C GLN A 248 10.80 18.49 9.33
N LEU A 249 11.00 19.22 10.39
CA LEU A 249 12.31 19.52 10.99
C LEU A 249 12.67 18.60 12.15
N SER A 250 11.70 17.90 12.73
CA SER A 250 11.84 17.12 13.95
C SER A 250 11.18 15.75 13.87
N MET A 251 11.32 14.95 14.92
CA MET A 251 10.52 13.76 15.11
C MET A 251 9.09 14.12 15.58
N PRO A 252 8.07 13.26 15.31
CA PRO A 252 6.66 13.57 15.59
C PRO A 252 6.34 13.97 17.04
N HIS A 253 7.02 13.40 18.02
CA HIS A 253 6.80 13.74 19.43
C HIS A 253 7.15 15.20 19.77
N VAL A 254 8.06 15.84 19.01
CA VAL A 254 8.36 17.27 19.18
C VAL A 254 7.17 18.11 18.73
N TYR A 255 6.61 17.79 17.56
CA TYR A 255 5.42 18.44 17.04
C TYR A 255 4.23 18.26 17.99
N ALA A 256 3.99 17.05 18.49
CA ALA A 256 2.95 16.81 19.50
C ALA A 256 3.13 17.70 20.75
N SER A 257 4.36 17.84 21.24
CA SER A 257 4.66 18.73 22.37
C SER A 257 4.40 20.20 22.05
N GLN A 258 4.70 20.62 20.81
CA GLN A 258 4.37 21.99 20.35
C GLN A 258 2.86 22.21 20.24
N ILE A 259 2.10 21.25 19.72
CA ILE A 259 0.62 21.31 19.68
C ILE A 259 0.03 21.37 21.09
N GLU A 260 0.48 20.53 22.02
CA GLU A 260 0.01 20.56 23.42
C GLU A 260 0.27 21.93 24.06
N TYR A 261 1.47 22.48 23.85
CA TYR A 261 1.80 23.84 24.36
C TYR A 261 0.84 24.89 23.79
N MET A 262 0.65 24.93 22.49
CA MET A 262 -0.28 25.86 21.84
C MET A 262 -1.70 25.67 22.35
N SER A 263 -2.18 24.41 22.42
CA SER A 263 -3.52 24.09 22.89
C SER A 263 -3.78 24.50 24.33
N THR A 264 -2.78 24.47 25.20
CA THR A 264 -2.93 24.79 26.63
C THR A 264 -2.79 26.27 26.95
N HIS A 265 -2.08 27.05 26.10
CA HIS A 265 -1.76 28.44 26.39
C HIS A 265 -2.47 29.47 25.48
N MET A 266 -3.13 28.99 24.43
CA MET A 266 -3.81 29.86 23.47
C MET A 266 -5.02 30.55 24.10
N LYS A 267 -5.14 31.85 23.86
CA LYS A 267 -6.33 32.63 24.25
C LYS A 267 -7.57 32.11 23.51
N TYR A 268 -8.72 32.22 24.13
CA TYR A 268 -10.02 31.81 23.54
C TYR A 268 -10.06 30.33 23.09
N ARG A 269 -9.27 29.45 23.70
CA ARG A 269 -9.09 28.06 23.23
C ARG A 269 -10.41 27.32 22.98
N GLU A 270 -11.42 27.53 23.82
CA GLU A 270 -12.76 26.92 23.70
C GLU A 270 -13.54 27.41 22.47
N HIS A 271 -13.14 28.53 21.88
CA HIS A 271 -13.72 29.13 20.68
C HIS A 271 -12.77 29.02 19.46
N VAL A 272 -11.65 28.34 19.61
CA VAL A 272 -10.66 28.11 18.54
C VAL A 272 -10.69 26.66 18.13
N ILE A 273 -10.82 26.42 16.84
CA ILE A 273 -10.57 25.13 16.21
C ILE A 273 -9.07 25.06 15.95
N LEU A 274 -8.36 24.20 16.67
CA LEU A 274 -6.93 24.00 16.47
C LEU A 274 -6.69 23.01 15.35
N SER A 275 -6.21 23.49 14.22
CA SER A 275 -5.93 22.71 13.01
C SER A 275 -4.45 22.38 12.90
N GLN A 276 -4.17 21.30 12.20
CA GLN A 276 -2.81 20.89 11.83
C GLN A 276 -2.75 20.55 10.35
N HIS A 277 -1.60 20.85 9.72
CA HIS A 277 -1.34 20.65 8.31
C HIS A 277 0.07 20.06 8.13
N PRO A 278 0.25 18.74 8.31
CA PRO A 278 1.56 18.13 8.18
C PRO A 278 1.94 17.86 6.72
N HIS A 279 3.16 18.24 6.33
CA HIS A 279 3.86 17.70 5.19
C HIS A 279 4.66 16.44 5.57
N ASN A 280 5.22 15.74 4.58
CA ASN A 280 5.79 14.40 4.75
C ASN A 280 7.30 14.31 4.45
N ASP A 281 8.06 15.40 4.66
CA ASP A 281 9.49 15.49 4.28
C ASP A 281 10.38 14.41 4.90
N ARG A 282 9.99 13.87 6.06
CA ARG A 282 10.70 12.80 6.78
C ARG A 282 9.99 11.45 6.72
N GLY A 283 8.90 11.34 5.94
CA GLY A 283 8.04 10.15 5.91
C GLY A 283 7.23 9.94 7.20
N CYS A 284 6.93 11.01 7.95
CA CYS A 284 6.25 10.95 9.24
C CYS A 284 4.96 11.79 9.28
N GLY A 285 4.41 12.20 8.14
CA GLY A 285 3.23 13.07 8.09
C GLY A 285 2.01 12.48 8.82
N VAL A 286 1.74 11.19 8.64
CA VAL A 286 0.67 10.48 9.36
C VAL A 286 0.94 10.45 10.87
N ALA A 287 2.17 10.16 11.28
CA ALA A 287 2.53 10.12 12.70
C ALA A 287 2.48 11.52 13.36
N ASP A 288 2.87 12.59 12.62
CA ASP A 288 2.69 13.96 13.10
C ASP A 288 1.21 14.26 13.35
N ALA A 289 0.32 13.85 12.43
CA ALA A 289 -1.11 14.06 12.57
C ALA A 289 -1.72 13.27 13.73
N GLU A 290 -1.42 11.96 13.85
CA GLU A 290 -1.90 11.13 14.96
C GLU A 290 -1.48 11.71 16.32
N MET A 291 -0.20 12.01 16.49
CA MET A 291 0.32 12.56 17.74
C MET A 291 -0.20 13.98 18.00
N GLY A 292 -0.41 14.80 16.97
CA GLY A 292 -1.02 16.12 17.09
C GLY A 292 -2.46 16.05 17.58
N LEU A 293 -3.25 15.06 17.13
CA LEU A 293 -4.60 14.79 17.63
C LEU A 293 -4.58 14.37 19.10
N LEU A 294 -3.66 13.48 19.50
CA LEU A 294 -3.48 13.15 20.91
C LEU A 294 -3.12 14.38 21.74
N ALA A 295 -2.37 15.32 21.17
CA ALA A 295 -1.93 16.55 21.80
C ALA A 295 -3.01 17.66 21.87
N GLY A 296 -4.16 17.46 21.25
CA GLY A 296 -5.31 18.37 21.36
C GLY A 296 -5.61 19.19 20.12
N ALA A 297 -5.12 18.79 18.94
CA ALA A 297 -5.65 19.31 17.68
C ALA A 297 -7.07 18.81 17.45
N ASP A 298 -7.93 19.65 16.87
CA ASP A 298 -9.34 19.37 16.61
C ASP A 298 -9.60 19.01 15.14
N ARG A 299 -8.67 19.37 14.23
CA ARG A 299 -8.84 19.34 12.79
C ARG A 299 -7.55 18.96 12.08
N VAL A 300 -7.65 18.29 10.95
CA VAL A 300 -6.52 17.90 10.10
C VAL A 300 -6.75 18.35 8.67
N GLU A 301 -5.75 18.99 8.08
CA GLU A 301 -5.65 19.31 6.67
C GLU A 301 -4.68 18.35 5.99
N GLY A 302 -5.09 17.78 4.88
CA GLY A 302 -4.27 16.85 4.10
C GLY A 302 -4.86 16.53 2.74
N THR A 303 -4.32 15.55 2.06
CA THR A 303 -4.73 15.15 0.72
C THR A 303 -4.98 13.66 0.63
N LEU A 304 -5.74 13.25 -0.37
CA LEU A 304 -5.85 11.84 -0.72
C LEU A 304 -4.48 11.33 -1.18
N PHE A 305 -4.06 10.20 -0.63
CA PHE A 305 -2.79 9.53 -0.95
C PHE A 305 -1.54 10.39 -0.73
N GLY A 306 -1.67 11.48 0.03
CA GLY A 306 -0.54 12.30 0.45
C GLY A 306 0.08 13.19 -0.64
N ASN A 307 -0.63 13.50 -1.73
CA ASN A 307 -0.13 14.40 -2.76
C ASN A 307 0.14 15.82 -2.21
N GLY A 308 1.15 16.50 -2.71
CA GLY A 308 1.50 17.87 -2.33
C GLY A 308 2.95 18.24 -2.59
N GLU A 309 3.31 19.43 -2.16
CA GLU A 309 4.66 19.98 -2.34
C GLU A 309 5.76 19.04 -1.80
N ARG A 310 6.87 18.96 -2.53
CA ARG A 310 8.07 18.18 -2.19
C ARG A 310 7.78 16.68 -2.06
N THR A 311 7.54 16.19 -0.82
CA THR A 311 7.23 14.79 -0.48
C THR A 311 5.75 14.58 -0.18
N GLY A 312 4.93 15.62 -0.34
CA GLY A 312 3.49 15.59 -0.16
C GLY A 312 3.01 16.02 1.22
N ASN A 313 1.70 16.01 1.38
CA ASN A 313 0.96 16.26 2.60
C ASN A 313 0.77 14.97 3.43
N VAL A 314 0.17 15.08 4.61
CA VAL A 314 -0.37 13.91 5.30
C VAL A 314 -1.39 13.20 4.41
N ASP A 315 -1.24 11.89 4.30
CA ASP A 315 -2.20 11.03 3.60
C ASP A 315 -3.45 10.83 4.47
N ILE A 316 -4.57 11.47 4.09
CA ILE A 316 -5.84 11.36 4.81
C ILE A 316 -6.40 9.95 4.72
N VAL A 317 -6.22 9.24 3.60
CA VAL A 317 -6.69 7.86 3.48
C VAL A 317 -6.03 6.99 4.55
N THR A 318 -4.70 7.04 4.65
CA THR A 318 -3.96 6.28 5.66
C THR A 318 -4.36 6.70 7.08
N LEU A 319 -4.45 7.99 7.37
CA LEU A 319 -4.79 8.48 8.71
C LEU A 319 -6.20 8.07 9.13
N ALA A 320 -7.19 8.22 8.25
CA ALA A 320 -8.58 7.85 8.52
C ALA A 320 -8.73 6.32 8.69
N MET A 321 -8.09 5.53 7.84
CA MET A 321 -8.14 4.07 7.92
C MET A 321 -7.36 3.51 9.13
N ASN A 322 -6.34 4.21 9.61
CA ASN A 322 -5.70 3.89 10.90
C ASN A 322 -6.71 4.00 12.04
N MET A 323 -7.52 5.06 12.08
CA MET A 323 -8.60 5.20 13.08
C MET A 323 -9.65 4.11 12.92
N TYR A 324 -10.09 3.85 11.70
CA TYR A 324 -11.06 2.80 11.37
C TYR A 324 -10.61 1.44 11.89
N SER A 325 -9.33 1.09 11.69
CA SER A 325 -8.74 -0.16 12.19
C SER A 325 -8.70 -0.29 13.71
N GLN A 326 -8.91 0.81 14.44
CA GLN A 326 -9.02 0.88 15.90
C GLN A 326 -10.49 0.98 16.38
N GLY A 327 -11.45 0.85 15.46
CA GLY A 327 -12.88 0.95 15.77
C GLY A 327 -13.40 2.38 15.94
N VAL A 328 -12.68 3.37 15.42
CA VAL A 328 -13.11 4.77 15.41
C VAL A 328 -13.59 5.13 14.00
N ASP A 329 -14.88 5.42 13.86
CA ASP A 329 -15.46 5.86 12.59
C ASP A 329 -14.85 7.22 12.17
N PRO A 330 -14.13 7.28 11.06
CA PRO A 330 -13.57 8.55 10.59
C PRO A 330 -14.60 9.50 10.00
N GLY A 331 -15.81 9.04 9.72
CA GLY A 331 -16.84 9.83 9.02
C GLY A 331 -16.51 10.14 7.56
N LEU A 332 -15.55 9.42 6.97
CA LEU A 332 -15.19 9.45 5.55
C LEU A 332 -15.41 8.06 4.95
N ASP A 333 -16.04 8.01 3.78
CA ASP A 333 -16.38 6.77 3.09
C ASP A 333 -15.30 6.38 2.07
N PHE A 334 -14.53 5.36 2.41
CA PHE A 334 -13.53 4.73 1.54
C PHE A 334 -13.96 3.34 1.05
N SER A 335 -15.24 3.01 1.13
CA SER A 335 -15.77 1.69 0.71
C SER A 335 -15.63 1.40 -0.78
N ASP A 336 -15.40 2.42 -1.61
CA ASP A 336 -15.10 2.31 -3.05
C ASP A 336 -13.67 2.80 -3.34
N MET A 337 -12.67 2.25 -2.64
CA MET A 337 -11.27 2.62 -2.83
C MET A 337 -10.79 2.50 -4.29
N PRO A 338 -11.15 1.45 -5.06
CA PRO A 338 -10.78 1.37 -6.47
C PRO A 338 -11.31 2.55 -7.30
N GLY A 339 -12.57 2.96 -7.11
CA GLY A 339 -13.15 4.10 -7.80
C GLY A 339 -12.51 5.43 -7.39
N ILE A 340 -12.16 5.59 -6.10
CA ILE A 340 -11.43 6.76 -5.61
C ILE A 340 -10.05 6.85 -6.24
N CYS A 341 -9.30 5.74 -6.31
CA CYS A 341 -7.99 5.69 -6.97
C CYS A 341 -8.09 6.04 -8.46
N GLU A 342 -9.10 5.52 -9.17
CA GLU A 342 -9.29 5.78 -10.60
C GLU A 342 -9.50 7.28 -10.86
N VAL A 343 -10.39 7.93 -10.13
CA VAL A 343 -10.66 9.38 -10.29
C VAL A 343 -9.42 10.21 -9.88
N TYR A 344 -8.76 9.84 -8.78
CA TYR A 344 -7.52 10.49 -8.36
C TYR A 344 -6.45 10.43 -9.46
N GLU A 345 -6.15 9.24 -9.97
CA GLU A 345 -5.13 9.05 -11.01
C GLU A 345 -5.48 9.77 -12.33
N LYS A 346 -6.77 9.74 -12.71
CA LYS A 346 -7.28 10.44 -13.88
C LYS A 346 -7.11 11.96 -13.77
N CYS A 347 -7.47 12.55 -12.63
CA CYS A 347 -7.48 13.99 -12.44
C CYS A 347 -6.08 14.56 -12.17
N THR A 348 -5.25 13.84 -11.44
CA THR A 348 -3.90 14.30 -11.03
C THR A 348 -2.81 13.89 -12.00
N GLY A 349 -3.00 12.82 -12.79
CA GLY A 349 -1.95 12.16 -13.57
C GLY A 349 -0.91 11.42 -12.70
N MET A 350 -1.10 11.39 -11.38
CA MET A 350 -0.25 10.66 -10.43
C MET A 350 -0.76 9.23 -10.28
N LYS A 351 0.12 8.30 -9.94
CA LYS A 351 -0.24 6.93 -9.60
C LYS A 351 -0.23 6.73 -8.09
N VAL A 352 -1.22 5.98 -7.57
CA VAL A 352 -1.19 5.51 -6.20
C VAL A 352 -0.10 4.45 -6.09
N ASP A 353 0.81 4.59 -5.12
CA ASP A 353 1.90 3.63 -4.92
C ASP A 353 1.34 2.23 -4.60
N GLU A 354 1.92 1.20 -5.22
CA GLU A 354 1.46 -0.19 -5.05
C GLU A 354 1.46 -0.68 -3.60
N ARG A 355 2.19 -0.03 -2.72
CA ARG A 355 2.29 -0.34 -1.30
C ARG A 355 1.76 0.77 -0.38
N SER A 356 1.04 1.74 -0.91
CA SER A 356 0.30 2.71 -0.08
C SER A 356 -0.64 1.98 0.88
N PRO A 357 -0.62 2.29 2.17
CA PRO A 357 -1.50 1.63 3.14
C PRO A 357 -2.97 1.67 2.70
N TYR A 358 -3.66 0.55 2.83
CA TYR A 358 -5.08 0.33 2.52
C TYR A 358 -5.50 0.50 1.05
N SER A 359 -4.78 1.28 0.25
CA SER A 359 -5.15 1.65 -1.12
C SER A 359 -4.30 0.99 -2.21
N GLY A 360 -3.04 0.70 -1.92
CA GLY A 360 -2.08 0.18 -2.89
C GLY A 360 -2.46 -1.19 -3.45
N ALA A 361 -2.10 -1.45 -4.69
CA ALA A 361 -2.47 -2.68 -5.40
C ALA A 361 -1.98 -3.97 -4.71
N LEU A 362 -0.90 -3.91 -3.93
CA LEU A 362 -0.26 -5.08 -3.31
C LEU A 362 -0.54 -5.24 -1.80
N VAL A 363 -1.35 -4.36 -1.19
CA VAL A 363 -1.48 -4.34 0.28
C VAL A 363 -2.33 -5.46 0.85
N PHE A 364 -3.21 -6.07 0.04
CA PHE A 364 -4.03 -7.22 0.40
C PHE A 364 -3.55 -8.52 -0.26
N ALA A 365 -2.31 -8.55 -0.76
CA ALA A 365 -1.67 -9.74 -1.33
C ALA A 365 -0.59 -10.28 -0.39
N ALA A 366 -0.50 -11.58 -0.24
CA ALA A 366 0.57 -12.23 0.50
C ALA A 366 1.43 -13.09 -0.43
N PHE A 367 2.74 -12.88 -0.41
CA PHE A 367 3.70 -13.59 -1.26
C PHE A 367 4.35 -14.80 -0.56
N SER A 368 4.35 -14.82 0.77
CA SER A 368 4.85 -15.94 1.57
C SER A 368 3.77 -17.00 1.75
N GLY A 369 4.07 -18.26 1.40
CA GLY A 369 3.11 -19.36 1.57
C GLY A 369 2.66 -19.59 3.02
N SER A 370 3.50 -19.27 4.01
CA SER A 370 3.11 -19.32 5.42
C SER A 370 2.10 -18.23 5.79
N HIS A 371 2.22 -17.03 5.19
CA HIS A 371 1.25 -15.96 5.38
C HIS A 371 -0.08 -16.29 4.72
N GLN A 372 -0.06 -16.82 3.48
CA GLN A 372 -1.26 -17.25 2.75
C GLN A 372 -2.03 -18.33 3.53
N ASP A 373 -1.33 -19.36 4.02
CA ASP A 373 -1.92 -20.42 4.84
C ASP A 373 -2.54 -19.88 6.15
N ALA A 374 -1.85 -18.92 6.80
CA ALA A 374 -2.36 -18.30 8.01
C ALA A 374 -3.61 -17.42 7.75
N ILE A 375 -3.62 -16.65 6.64
CA ILE A 375 -4.77 -15.85 6.24
C ILE A 375 -5.96 -16.76 5.92
N ALA A 376 -5.77 -17.79 5.10
CA ALA A 376 -6.83 -18.73 4.75
C ALA A 376 -7.44 -19.41 5.99
N LYS A 377 -6.60 -19.87 6.92
CA LYS A 377 -7.04 -20.44 8.20
C LYS A 377 -7.77 -19.41 9.08
N GLY A 378 -7.27 -18.17 9.11
CA GLY A 378 -7.87 -17.07 9.86
C GLY A 378 -9.26 -16.70 9.33
N MET A 379 -9.43 -16.62 8.00
CA MET A 379 -10.72 -16.39 7.35
C MET A 379 -11.71 -17.51 7.67
N HIS A 380 -11.30 -18.75 7.48
CA HIS A 380 -12.15 -19.92 7.79
C HIS A 380 -12.55 -19.98 9.28
N TRP A 381 -11.59 -19.74 10.20
CA TRP A 381 -11.90 -19.68 11.63
C TRP A 381 -12.91 -18.59 11.96
N ARG A 382 -12.80 -17.42 11.30
CA ARG A 382 -13.73 -16.32 11.47
C ARG A 382 -15.13 -16.67 10.98
N GLU A 383 -15.25 -17.33 9.82
CA GLU A 383 -16.52 -17.84 9.29
C GLU A 383 -17.20 -18.83 10.24
N GLU A 384 -16.42 -19.74 10.86
CA GLU A 384 -16.95 -20.73 11.80
C GLU A 384 -17.35 -20.16 13.17
N LYS A 385 -16.60 -19.19 13.69
CA LYS A 385 -16.73 -18.70 15.07
C LYS A 385 -17.51 -17.41 15.20
N ASP A 386 -17.59 -16.63 14.14
CA ASP A 386 -18.20 -15.29 14.13
C ASP A 386 -17.83 -14.45 15.37
N PRO A 387 -16.55 -14.08 15.55
CA PRO A 387 -16.06 -13.47 16.79
C PRO A 387 -16.56 -12.04 17.03
N GLY A 388 -17.33 -11.48 16.10
CA GLY A 388 -17.86 -10.12 16.17
C GLY A 388 -16.82 -9.00 15.98
N HIS A 389 -15.55 -9.34 15.73
CA HIS A 389 -14.46 -8.39 15.47
C HIS A 389 -13.41 -8.99 14.50
N TRP A 390 -12.64 -8.11 13.86
CA TRP A 390 -11.63 -8.54 12.88
C TRP A 390 -10.35 -9.02 13.57
N THR A 391 -9.89 -10.24 13.22
CA THR A 391 -8.71 -10.87 13.83
C THR A 391 -7.91 -11.71 12.84
N VAL A 392 -8.09 -11.51 11.52
CA VAL A 392 -7.39 -12.30 10.51
C VAL A 392 -5.90 -11.96 10.52
N PRO A 393 -4.98 -12.96 10.66
CA PRO A 393 -3.56 -12.71 10.63
C PRO A 393 -3.11 -11.99 9.35
N TYR A 394 -2.16 -11.06 9.47
CA TYR A 394 -1.57 -10.27 8.37
C TYR A 394 -2.50 -9.32 7.62
N LEU A 395 -3.79 -9.27 7.94
CA LEU A 395 -4.74 -8.32 7.36
C LEU A 395 -5.22 -7.36 8.47
N PRO A 396 -4.78 -6.10 8.48
CA PRO A 396 -5.14 -5.14 9.53
C PRO A 396 -6.62 -4.74 9.49
N ILE A 397 -7.27 -4.85 8.34
CA ILE A 397 -8.70 -4.63 8.13
C ILE A 397 -9.26 -5.72 7.22
N ASP A 398 -10.59 -5.82 7.16
CA ASP A 398 -11.27 -6.58 6.12
C ASP A 398 -11.12 -5.85 4.77
N PRO A 399 -10.53 -6.48 3.73
CA PRO A 399 -10.42 -5.84 2.43
C PRO A 399 -11.76 -5.42 1.82
N THR A 400 -12.85 -6.09 2.19
CA THR A 400 -14.20 -5.77 1.68
C THR A 400 -14.70 -4.41 2.17
N ASP A 401 -14.22 -3.92 3.31
CA ASP A 401 -14.56 -2.59 3.84
C ASP A 401 -14.08 -1.44 2.94
N VAL A 402 -13.10 -1.70 2.10
CA VAL A 402 -12.57 -0.74 1.10
C VAL A 402 -12.88 -1.16 -0.34
N GLY A 403 -13.91 -1.99 -0.54
CA GLY A 403 -14.36 -2.44 -1.87
C GLY A 403 -13.38 -3.36 -2.59
N ARG A 404 -12.52 -4.07 -1.83
CA ARG A 404 -11.54 -5.01 -2.37
C ARG A 404 -11.75 -6.41 -1.80
N ASN A 405 -11.09 -7.38 -2.38
CA ASN A 405 -11.01 -8.73 -1.85
C ASN A 405 -9.58 -9.02 -1.41
N TYR A 406 -9.40 -10.02 -0.55
CA TYR A 406 -8.08 -10.60 -0.38
C TYR A 406 -7.67 -11.24 -1.70
N ASP A 407 -6.58 -10.73 -2.30
CA ASP A 407 -6.07 -11.17 -3.60
C ASP A 407 -5.33 -12.51 -3.44
N ALA A 408 -6.09 -13.56 -3.13
CA ALA A 408 -5.58 -14.93 -3.14
C ALA A 408 -5.06 -15.33 -4.53
N ASP A 409 -5.62 -14.73 -5.57
CA ASP A 409 -5.31 -15.02 -6.98
C ASP A 409 -4.05 -14.30 -7.49
N VAL A 410 -3.53 -13.30 -6.77
CA VAL A 410 -2.21 -12.69 -7.04
C VAL A 410 -1.13 -13.50 -6.32
N ILE A 411 -1.22 -14.83 -6.34
CA ILE A 411 -0.11 -15.68 -5.93
C ILE A 411 0.94 -15.62 -7.04
N ARG A 412 1.78 -14.61 -6.96
CA ARG A 412 2.99 -14.50 -7.77
C ARG A 412 4.02 -15.46 -7.18
N ILE A 413 4.30 -16.56 -7.88
CA ILE A 413 5.28 -17.54 -7.44
C ILE A 413 6.65 -17.13 -7.95
N ASN A 414 7.45 -16.59 -7.03
CA ASN A 414 8.86 -16.32 -7.23
C ASN A 414 9.73 -17.30 -6.42
N SER A 415 11.04 -17.17 -6.53
CA SER A 415 12.02 -18.01 -5.81
C SER A 415 11.89 -17.99 -4.26
N GLN A 416 11.15 -17.02 -3.71
CA GLN A 416 10.88 -16.88 -2.27
C GLN A 416 9.51 -17.45 -1.86
N SER A 417 8.66 -17.81 -2.83
CA SER A 417 7.32 -18.33 -2.55
C SER A 417 7.40 -19.73 -1.95
N GLY A 418 6.70 -19.95 -0.86
CA GLY A 418 6.69 -21.23 -0.15
C GLY A 418 5.81 -22.28 -0.84
N LYS A 419 5.93 -23.55 -0.39
CA LYS A 419 5.24 -24.74 -0.90
C LYS A 419 3.69 -24.66 -0.84
N GLY A 420 3.14 -23.80 0.03
CA GLY A 420 1.69 -23.64 0.23
C GLY A 420 0.99 -22.94 -0.93
N GLY A 421 1.60 -21.88 -1.48
CA GLY A 421 0.99 -21.08 -2.53
C GLY A 421 0.75 -21.84 -3.84
N ILE A 422 1.70 -22.71 -4.24
CA ILE A 422 1.57 -23.54 -5.44
C ILE A 422 0.43 -24.55 -5.30
N GLY A 423 0.35 -25.20 -4.13
CA GLY A 423 -0.74 -26.15 -3.84
C GLY A 423 -2.10 -25.48 -3.89
N TYR A 424 -2.21 -24.27 -3.33
CA TYR A 424 -3.45 -23.49 -3.33
C TYR A 424 -3.89 -23.09 -4.75
N ILE A 425 -2.99 -22.58 -5.61
CA ILE A 425 -3.31 -22.29 -7.02
C ILE A 425 -3.84 -23.54 -7.74
N LEU A 426 -3.12 -24.65 -7.63
CA LEU A 426 -3.51 -25.88 -8.32
C LEU A 426 -4.85 -26.42 -7.82
N GLU A 427 -5.15 -26.26 -6.53
CA GLU A 427 -6.41 -26.67 -5.92
C GLU A 427 -7.58 -25.76 -6.32
N THR A 428 -7.43 -24.43 -6.16
CA THR A 428 -8.54 -23.48 -6.34
C THR A 428 -8.86 -23.19 -7.80
N GLN A 429 -7.84 -23.07 -8.67
CA GLN A 429 -8.05 -22.69 -10.07
C GLN A 429 -8.17 -23.90 -11.01
N TYR A 430 -7.57 -25.04 -10.65
CA TYR A 430 -7.52 -26.22 -11.53
C TYR A 430 -8.11 -27.48 -10.90
N GLY A 431 -8.64 -27.40 -9.67
CA GLY A 431 -9.27 -28.51 -8.97
C GLY A 431 -8.30 -29.64 -8.58
N LEU A 432 -7.00 -29.37 -8.47
CA LEU A 432 -5.96 -30.37 -8.22
C LEU A 432 -5.58 -30.43 -6.74
N ASN A 433 -6.19 -31.33 -5.99
CA ASN A 433 -5.88 -31.52 -4.57
C ASN A 433 -4.68 -32.46 -4.36
N LEU A 434 -3.46 -31.92 -4.49
CA LEU A 434 -2.23 -32.70 -4.40
C LEU A 434 -1.96 -33.20 -2.97
N PRO A 435 -1.47 -34.45 -2.81
CA PRO A 435 -0.92 -34.94 -1.54
C PRO A 435 0.16 -34.00 -0.98
N ALA A 436 0.24 -33.82 0.34
CA ALA A 436 1.11 -32.86 1.00
C ALA A 436 2.60 -32.94 0.55
N LYS A 437 3.15 -34.16 0.43
CA LYS A 437 4.54 -34.36 -0.04
C LYS A 437 4.69 -34.15 -1.55
N MET A 438 3.63 -34.33 -2.34
CA MET A 438 3.64 -34.00 -3.77
C MET A 438 3.58 -32.49 -3.98
N ARG A 439 2.84 -31.72 -3.14
CA ARG A 439 2.90 -30.24 -3.11
C ARG A 439 4.33 -29.74 -2.89
N GLU A 440 5.09 -30.45 -2.05
CA GLU A 440 6.52 -30.17 -1.82
C GLU A 440 7.36 -30.36 -3.09
N ALA A 441 7.18 -31.50 -3.78
CA ALA A 441 7.91 -31.80 -5.01
C ALA A 441 7.57 -30.80 -6.12
N MET A 442 6.30 -30.43 -6.26
CA MET A 442 5.87 -29.37 -7.18
C MET A 442 6.46 -28.01 -6.84
N GLY A 443 6.57 -27.69 -5.53
CA GLY A 443 7.24 -26.49 -5.04
C GLY A 443 8.70 -26.40 -5.46
N TYR A 444 9.45 -27.50 -5.36
CA TYR A 444 10.83 -27.54 -5.83
C TYR A 444 10.95 -27.42 -7.36
N ALA A 445 10.05 -28.05 -8.11
CA ALA A 445 10.03 -27.96 -9.57
C ALA A 445 9.76 -26.51 -10.04
N ALA A 446 8.78 -25.84 -9.46
CA ALA A 446 8.46 -24.44 -9.77
C ALA A 446 9.60 -23.49 -9.38
N LYS A 447 10.20 -23.70 -8.22
CA LYS A 447 11.36 -22.92 -7.76
C LYS A 447 12.53 -23.05 -8.74
N ALA A 448 12.85 -24.24 -9.20
CA ALA A 448 13.94 -24.46 -10.15
C ALA A 448 13.71 -23.69 -11.47
N VAL A 449 12.46 -23.67 -11.98
CA VAL A 449 12.11 -22.91 -13.20
C VAL A 449 12.22 -21.40 -12.95
N SER A 450 11.69 -20.90 -11.84
CA SER A 450 11.74 -19.48 -11.48
C SER A 450 13.18 -18.99 -11.26
N ASP A 451 14.02 -19.77 -10.58
CA ASP A 451 15.43 -19.44 -10.34
C ASP A 451 16.23 -19.35 -11.66
N HIS A 452 15.96 -20.26 -12.61
CA HIS A 452 16.64 -20.25 -13.91
C HIS A 452 16.16 -19.14 -14.84
N SER A 453 14.88 -18.81 -14.81
CA SER A 453 14.29 -17.79 -15.70
C SER A 453 14.40 -16.38 -15.16
N HIS A 454 14.72 -16.22 -13.85
CA HIS A 454 14.62 -14.96 -13.10
C HIS A 454 13.27 -14.28 -13.27
N LYS A 455 12.23 -15.08 -13.44
CA LYS A 455 10.85 -14.64 -13.66
C LYS A 455 9.93 -15.23 -12.61
N GLU A 456 8.89 -14.51 -12.38
CA GLU A 456 7.71 -14.96 -11.70
C GLU A 456 6.94 -15.94 -12.58
N LEU A 457 6.35 -16.98 -11.98
CA LEU A 457 5.51 -17.95 -12.70
C LEU A 457 4.03 -17.61 -12.51
N HIS A 458 3.32 -17.43 -13.61
CA HIS A 458 1.88 -17.26 -13.61
C HIS A 458 1.15 -18.60 -13.35
N PRO A 459 -0.12 -18.59 -12.90
CA PRO A 459 -0.89 -19.79 -12.63
C PRO A 459 -0.90 -20.80 -13.80
N GLU A 460 -1.03 -20.32 -15.02
CA GLU A 460 -1.02 -21.14 -16.23
C GLU A 460 0.34 -21.81 -16.48
N GLU A 461 1.43 -21.13 -16.14
CA GLU A 461 2.80 -21.68 -16.25
C GLU A 461 3.03 -22.76 -15.20
N ILE A 462 2.49 -22.59 -14.00
CA ILE A 462 2.53 -23.59 -12.92
C ILE A 462 1.73 -24.84 -13.31
N PHE A 463 0.52 -24.64 -13.84
CA PHE A 463 -0.31 -25.74 -14.32
C PHE A 463 0.34 -26.46 -15.50
N SER A 464 0.94 -25.74 -16.44
CA SER A 464 1.70 -26.32 -17.55
C SER A 464 2.92 -27.11 -17.06
N LEU A 465 3.62 -26.59 -16.05
CA LEU A 465 4.73 -27.29 -15.42
C LEU A 465 4.27 -28.58 -14.71
N PHE A 466 3.14 -28.53 -13.98
CA PHE A 466 2.53 -29.70 -13.36
C PHE A 466 2.22 -30.77 -14.41
N LYS A 467 1.53 -30.43 -15.50
CA LYS A 467 1.21 -31.36 -16.59
C LYS A 467 2.46 -31.96 -17.19
N LYS A 468 3.44 -31.14 -17.51
CA LYS A 468 4.68 -31.62 -18.13
C LYS A 468 5.48 -32.57 -17.24
N THR A 469 5.46 -32.31 -15.92
CA THR A 469 6.34 -33.01 -14.97
C THR A 469 5.64 -34.20 -14.32
N PHE A 470 4.36 -34.06 -13.99
CA PHE A 470 3.68 -35.01 -13.10
C PHE A 470 2.43 -35.66 -13.69
N GLU A 471 1.90 -35.20 -14.81
CA GLU A 471 0.64 -35.76 -15.37
C GLU A 471 0.91 -36.60 -16.62
N ASN A 472 0.47 -37.87 -16.60
CA ASN A 472 0.47 -38.78 -17.73
C ASN A 472 1.82 -38.87 -18.48
N VAL A 473 2.93 -38.92 -17.78
CA VAL A 473 4.28 -39.05 -18.37
C VAL A 473 4.49 -40.51 -18.79
N VAL A 474 4.57 -40.75 -20.08
CA VAL A 474 4.56 -42.12 -20.70
C VAL A 474 5.92 -42.60 -21.22
N GLU A 475 6.99 -41.89 -20.96
CA GLU A 475 8.35 -42.26 -21.37
C GLU A 475 9.29 -42.24 -20.16
N PRO A 476 10.23 -43.19 -20.03
CA PRO A 476 10.55 -44.28 -20.93
C PRO A 476 9.67 -45.54 -20.75
N TYR A 477 8.86 -45.63 -19.68
CA TYR A 477 7.92 -46.74 -19.44
C TYR A 477 6.51 -46.31 -19.84
N ARG A 478 5.78 -47.22 -20.53
CA ARG A 478 4.39 -47.04 -20.90
C ARG A 478 3.62 -48.33 -20.66
N VAL A 479 2.40 -48.21 -20.20
CA VAL A 479 1.43 -49.33 -20.18
C VAL A 479 0.49 -49.17 -21.37
N ASP A 480 0.47 -50.14 -22.23
CA ASP A 480 -0.32 -50.15 -23.46
C ASP A 480 -1.71 -50.75 -23.24
N GLU A 481 -1.80 -51.82 -22.41
CA GLU A 481 -3.04 -52.55 -22.15
C GLU A 481 -2.98 -53.24 -20.78
N VAL A 482 -4.12 -53.30 -20.07
CA VAL A 482 -4.26 -54.01 -18.80
C VAL A 482 -5.56 -54.78 -18.76
N HIS A 483 -5.48 -56.10 -18.51
CA HIS A 483 -6.63 -56.96 -18.25
C HIS A 483 -6.62 -57.46 -16.81
N PHE A 484 -7.77 -57.38 -16.14
CA PHE A 484 -7.92 -57.82 -14.76
C PHE A 484 -8.81 -59.06 -14.67
N ARG A 485 -8.41 -60.02 -13.85
CA ARG A 485 -9.26 -61.14 -13.43
C ARG A 485 -9.20 -61.27 -11.90
N GLN A 486 -10.34 -61.59 -11.31
CA GLN A 486 -10.43 -61.84 -9.89
C GLN A 486 -9.97 -63.26 -9.57
N LYS A 487 -9.16 -63.42 -8.51
CA LYS A 487 -8.66 -64.72 -8.10
C LYS A 487 -8.40 -64.72 -6.58
N ASP A 488 -8.93 -65.72 -5.87
CA ASP A 488 -8.65 -66.02 -4.45
C ASP A 488 -8.67 -64.79 -3.51
N GLY A 489 -9.68 -63.91 -3.66
CA GLY A 489 -9.84 -62.71 -2.83
C GLY A 489 -8.98 -61.51 -3.23
N GLY A 490 -8.19 -61.60 -4.31
CA GLY A 490 -7.38 -60.53 -4.87
C GLY A 490 -7.61 -60.36 -6.38
N PHE A 491 -6.68 -59.70 -7.03
CA PHE A 491 -6.69 -59.49 -8.48
C PHE A 491 -5.41 -59.98 -9.13
N VAL A 492 -5.54 -60.52 -10.34
CA VAL A 492 -4.41 -60.76 -11.22
C VAL A 492 -4.51 -59.77 -12.38
N ALA A 493 -3.43 -59.05 -12.65
CA ALA A 493 -3.30 -58.13 -13.78
C ALA A 493 -2.39 -58.75 -14.84
N GLN A 494 -2.88 -58.82 -16.08
CA GLN A 494 -2.06 -59.04 -17.27
C GLN A 494 -1.79 -57.66 -17.87
N VAL A 495 -0.53 -57.26 -17.87
CA VAL A 495 -0.09 -55.92 -18.27
C VAL A 495 0.79 -56.04 -19.51
N THR A 496 0.36 -55.42 -20.59
CA THR A 496 1.18 -55.19 -21.78
C THR A 496 1.81 -53.79 -21.63
N SER A 497 3.13 -53.76 -21.54
CA SER A 497 3.88 -52.51 -21.28
C SER A 497 5.12 -52.46 -22.17
N SER A 498 5.61 -51.24 -22.42
CA SER A 498 6.79 -50.98 -23.21
C SER A 498 7.84 -50.16 -22.48
N PHE A 499 9.11 -50.44 -22.77
CA PHE A 499 10.27 -49.69 -22.30
C PHE A 499 11.20 -49.40 -23.47
N ASN A 500 11.46 -48.14 -23.77
CA ASN A 500 12.26 -47.69 -24.93
C ASN A 500 11.80 -48.41 -26.24
N GLY A 501 10.51 -48.54 -26.46
CA GLY A 501 9.92 -49.13 -27.65
C GLY A 501 9.89 -50.69 -27.69
N LYS A 502 10.40 -51.36 -26.64
CA LYS A 502 10.30 -52.82 -26.53
C LYS A 502 9.12 -53.21 -25.66
N THR A 503 8.15 -53.93 -26.23
CA THR A 503 6.92 -54.35 -25.57
C THR A 503 7.09 -55.71 -24.89
N ILE A 504 6.52 -55.88 -23.70
CA ILE A 504 6.46 -57.10 -22.93
C ILE A 504 5.07 -57.27 -22.29
N THR A 505 4.53 -58.45 -22.26
CA THR A 505 3.33 -58.79 -21.51
C THR A 505 3.68 -59.60 -20.28
N THR A 506 3.28 -59.14 -19.11
CA THR A 506 3.60 -59.75 -17.81
C THR A 506 2.34 -59.89 -16.96
N GLU A 507 2.22 -61.04 -16.27
CA GLU A 507 1.13 -61.30 -15.34
C GLU A 507 1.64 -61.36 -13.90
N ALA A 508 0.91 -60.71 -13.00
CA ALA A 508 1.17 -60.77 -11.55
C ALA A 508 -0.12 -60.61 -10.73
N ALA A 509 -0.11 -61.24 -9.55
CA ALA A 509 -1.18 -61.11 -8.57
C ALA A 509 -0.93 -59.95 -7.59
N GLY A 510 -2.01 -59.40 -7.03
CA GLY A 510 -1.97 -58.38 -6.00
C GLY A 510 -3.25 -58.40 -5.15
N ASN A 511 -3.20 -57.74 -3.99
CA ASN A 511 -4.36 -57.58 -3.09
C ASN A 511 -5.43 -56.62 -3.64
N GLY A 512 -5.05 -55.80 -4.63
CA GLY A 512 -5.93 -54.89 -5.37
C GLY A 512 -5.43 -54.71 -6.80
N ARG A 513 -6.23 -54.01 -7.65
CA ARG A 513 -5.92 -53.82 -9.08
C ARG A 513 -4.61 -53.06 -9.29
N LEU A 514 -4.41 -51.92 -8.62
CA LEU A 514 -3.19 -51.13 -8.74
C LEU A 514 -1.97 -51.91 -8.21
N ASN A 515 -2.11 -52.66 -7.11
CA ASN A 515 -1.05 -53.49 -6.57
C ASN A 515 -0.64 -54.61 -7.54
N ALA A 516 -1.62 -55.26 -8.22
CA ALA A 516 -1.34 -56.29 -9.24
C ALA A 516 -0.56 -55.69 -10.43
N VAL A 517 -0.93 -54.51 -10.92
CA VAL A 517 -0.18 -53.78 -11.96
C VAL A 517 1.22 -53.42 -11.49
N SER A 518 1.37 -52.89 -10.29
CA SER A 518 2.68 -52.59 -9.69
C SER A 518 3.60 -53.79 -9.63
N ASN A 519 3.05 -54.96 -9.23
CA ASN A 519 3.80 -56.22 -9.18
C ASN A 519 4.17 -56.71 -10.57
N ALA A 520 3.30 -56.55 -11.56
CA ALA A 520 3.59 -56.92 -12.97
C ALA A 520 4.72 -56.06 -13.55
N LEU A 521 4.70 -54.73 -13.33
CA LEU A 521 5.77 -53.81 -13.77
C LEU A 521 7.10 -54.10 -13.05
N LYS A 522 7.06 -54.36 -11.75
CA LYS A 522 8.27 -54.76 -10.98
C LYS A 522 8.89 -56.04 -11.55
N LYS A 523 8.05 -57.00 -11.89
CA LYS A 523 8.49 -58.27 -12.47
C LYS A 523 9.03 -58.10 -13.89
N ALA A 524 8.36 -57.28 -14.71
CA ALA A 524 8.71 -57.08 -16.13
C ALA A 524 10.08 -56.41 -16.28
N TYR A 525 10.39 -55.45 -15.42
CA TYR A 525 11.55 -54.55 -15.55
C TYR A 525 12.49 -54.57 -14.34
N GLU A 526 12.35 -55.56 -13.44
CA GLU A 526 13.15 -55.71 -12.22
C GLU A 526 13.18 -54.45 -11.33
N LEU A 527 12.06 -53.68 -11.31
CA LEU A 527 11.96 -52.42 -10.61
C LEU A 527 11.86 -52.66 -9.09
N LYS A 528 12.59 -51.81 -8.33
CA LYS A 528 12.55 -51.83 -6.88
C LYS A 528 11.98 -50.48 -6.36
N PHE A 529 10.77 -50.52 -5.83
CA PHE A 529 10.12 -49.39 -5.16
C PHE A 529 8.99 -49.88 -4.25
N ASN A 530 8.58 -49.05 -3.30
CA ASN A 530 7.36 -49.23 -2.50
C ASN A 530 6.35 -48.15 -2.86
N LEU A 531 5.08 -48.54 -3.04
CA LEU A 531 3.99 -47.57 -3.15
C LEU A 531 3.67 -47.05 -1.75
N VAL A 532 3.79 -45.74 -1.51
CA VAL A 532 3.65 -45.14 -0.18
C VAL A 532 2.50 -44.18 -0.09
N THR A 533 1.99 -43.68 -1.22
CA THR A 533 0.84 -42.79 -1.26
C THR A 533 -0.04 -43.10 -2.44
N TYR A 534 -1.35 -43.12 -2.21
CA TYR A 534 -2.37 -43.22 -3.23
C TYR A 534 -3.56 -42.36 -2.80
N GLN A 535 -3.98 -41.45 -3.67
CA GLN A 535 -5.18 -40.63 -3.52
C GLN A 535 -5.84 -40.45 -4.89
N GLU A 536 -7.16 -40.25 -4.92
CA GLU A 536 -7.93 -40.03 -6.14
C GLU A 536 -9.13 -39.13 -5.87
N HIS A 537 -9.56 -38.39 -6.88
CA HIS A 537 -10.82 -37.63 -6.85
C HIS A 537 -11.32 -37.34 -8.27
N ALA A 538 -12.59 -36.93 -8.38
CA ALA A 538 -13.16 -36.46 -9.64
C ALA A 538 -12.72 -35.00 -9.88
N LEU A 539 -12.40 -34.62 -11.11
CA LEU A 539 -12.05 -33.25 -11.48
C LEU A 539 -13.28 -32.35 -11.62
N GLU A 540 -14.45 -32.91 -11.92
CA GLU A 540 -15.71 -32.20 -12.11
C GLU A 540 -16.87 -32.95 -11.43
N GLN A 541 -17.92 -32.23 -11.07
CA GLN A 541 -19.14 -32.82 -10.50
C GLN A 541 -20.13 -33.20 -11.61
N SER A 542 -19.74 -34.12 -12.49
CA SER A 542 -20.62 -34.63 -13.58
C SER A 542 -20.41 -36.12 -13.83
N SER A 543 -21.38 -36.77 -14.44
CA SER A 543 -21.28 -38.20 -14.80
C SER A 543 -20.24 -38.47 -15.91
N SER A 544 -19.80 -37.47 -16.62
CA SER A 544 -18.74 -37.50 -17.63
C SER A 544 -17.39 -36.95 -17.12
N SER A 545 -17.28 -36.71 -15.82
CA SER A 545 -16.07 -36.18 -15.20
C SER A 545 -14.89 -37.11 -15.40
N LYS A 546 -13.70 -36.53 -15.65
CA LYS A 546 -12.44 -37.26 -15.54
C LYS A 546 -12.06 -37.42 -14.08
N ALA A 547 -11.43 -38.56 -13.78
CA ALA A 547 -10.80 -38.80 -12.50
C ALA A 547 -9.32 -38.46 -12.58
N ILE A 548 -8.78 -37.96 -11.49
CA ILE A 548 -7.35 -37.83 -11.28
C ILE A 548 -6.91 -38.72 -10.11
N ALA A 549 -5.82 -39.45 -10.30
CA ALA A 549 -5.15 -40.21 -9.26
C ALA A 549 -3.73 -39.72 -9.05
N TYR A 550 -3.27 -39.75 -7.80
CA TYR A 550 -1.91 -39.41 -7.41
C TYR A 550 -1.23 -40.61 -6.79
N VAL A 551 -0.04 -40.91 -7.25
CA VAL A 551 0.78 -42.02 -6.75
C VAL A 551 2.14 -41.52 -6.31
N GLY A 552 2.51 -41.86 -5.09
CA GLY A 552 3.86 -41.68 -4.57
C GLY A 552 4.58 -43.01 -4.38
N ILE A 553 5.78 -43.14 -4.94
CA ILE A 553 6.63 -44.30 -4.77
C ILE A 553 7.90 -43.94 -4.03
N GLN A 554 8.36 -44.84 -3.15
CA GLN A 554 9.65 -44.72 -2.45
C GLN A 554 10.68 -45.65 -3.11
N LYS A 555 11.81 -45.05 -3.49
CA LYS A 555 12.96 -45.73 -4.06
C LYS A 555 13.79 -46.44 -2.98
N PRO A 556 14.72 -47.34 -3.33
CA PRO A 556 15.57 -48.02 -2.36
C PRO A 556 16.47 -47.08 -1.53
N ASP A 557 16.81 -45.92 -2.05
CA ASP A 557 17.57 -44.88 -1.36
C ASP A 557 16.73 -44.02 -0.38
N GLY A 558 15.43 -44.34 -0.28
CA GLY A 558 14.48 -43.61 0.57
C GLY A 558 13.86 -42.37 -0.07
N SER A 559 14.32 -41.95 -1.26
CA SER A 559 13.75 -40.78 -1.96
C SER A 559 12.36 -41.12 -2.54
N LEU A 560 11.53 -40.05 -2.67
CA LEU A 560 10.17 -40.17 -3.19
C LEU A 560 10.11 -39.72 -4.65
N SER A 561 9.27 -40.41 -5.46
CA SER A 561 8.91 -39.99 -6.78
C SER A 561 7.39 -39.96 -6.91
N TRP A 562 6.86 -39.01 -7.69
CA TRP A 562 5.45 -38.69 -7.77
C TRP A 562 4.94 -38.76 -9.20
N GLY A 563 3.69 -39.21 -9.35
CA GLY A 563 2.97 -39.13 -10.60
C GLY A 563 1.48 -38.89 -10.38
N ALA A 564 0.87 -38.20 -11.32
CA ALA A 564 -0.56 -38.02 -11.45
C ALA A 564 -1.04 -38.65 -12.78
N GLY A 565 -2.23 -39.22 -12.77
CA GLY A 565 -2.87 -39.78 -13.95
C GLY A 565 -4.28 -39.22 -14.09
N VAL A 566 -4.63 -38.75 -15.27
CA VAL A 566 -5.95 -38.18 -15.58
C VAL A 566 -6.60 -39.02 -16.67
N ASN A 567 -7.73 -39.65 -16.34
CA ASN A 567 -8.46 -40.51 -17.26
C ASN A 567 -9.97 -40.51 -16.97
N SER A 568 -10.81 -40.90 -17.92
CA SER A 568 -12.24 -41.08 -17.70
C SER A 568 -12.54 -42.33 -16.84
N ASP A 569 -11.61 -43.28 -16.78
CA ASP A 569 -11.68 -44.46 -15.91
C ASP A 569 -10.67 -44.32 -14.78
N ILE A 570 -11.14 -44.46 -13.54
CA ILE A 570 -10.32 -44.27 -12.32
C ILE A 570 -9.17 -45.29 -12.22
N ILE A 571 -9.36 -46.51 -12.73
CA ILE A 571 -8.32 -47.53 -12.71
C ILE A 571 -7.21 -47.19 -13.71
N HIS A 572 -7.59 -46.71 -14.90
CA HIS A 572 -6.61 -46.22 -15.87
C HIS A 572 -5.88 -44.98 -15.36
N ALA A 573 -6.59 -44.03 -14.73
CA ALA A 573 -5.96 -42.87 -14.07
C ALA A 573 -4.93 -43.31 -13.02
N SER A 574 -5.25 -44.33 -12.22
CA SER A 574 -4.34 -44.88 -11.21
C SER A 574 -3.10 -45.58 -11.83
N VAL A 575 -3.28 -46.29 -12.95
CA VAL A 575 -2.17 -46.89 -13.68
C VAL A 575 -1.27 -45.82 -14.32
N ASP A 576 -1.87 -44.81 -14.94
CA ASP A 576 -1.15 -43.69 -15.54
C ASP A 576 -0.34 -42.91 -14.47
N ALA A 577 -0.91 -42.70 -13.28
CA ALA A 577 -0.22 -42.10 -12.14
C ALA A 577 0.98 -42.94 -11.68
N LEU A 578 0.82 -44.26 -11.59
CA LEU A 578 1.91 -45.18 -11.22
C LEU A 578 3.04 -45.17 -12.25
N VAL A 579 2.71 -45.24 -13.54
CA VAL A 579 3.67 -45.16 -14.64
C VAL A 579 4.43 -43.85 -14.63
N THR A 580 3.71 -42.73 -14.43
CA THR A 580 4.31 -41.40 -14.29
C THR A 580 5.28 -41.34 -13.09
N ALA A 581 4.89 -41.89 -11.94
CA ALA A 581 5.78 -41.94 -10.76
C ALA A 581 7.04 -42.80 -11.04
N ILE A 582 6.92 -43.86 -11.81
CA ILE A 582 8.06 -44.69 -12.26
C ILE A 582 8.95 -43.92 -13.24
N ASN A 583 8.38 -43.17 -14.16
CA ASN A 583 9.12 -42.37 -15.14
C ASN A 583 9.86 -41.18 -14.50
N ASN A 584 9.34 -40.64 -13.41
CA ASN A 584 9.95 -39.55 -12.65
C ASN A 584 10.98 -40.04 -11.60
N ARG A 585 11.29 -41.32 -11.57
CA ARG A 585 12.22 -41.86 -10.58
C ARG A 585 13.70 -41.59 -10.91
#